data_2a8881da1e7459482168cad5e3d3d281
#
_entry.id   2a8881da1e7459482168cad5e3d3d281
#
_cell.length_a   1.000
_cell.length_b   1.000
_cell.length_c   1.000
_cell.angle_alpha   90.00
_cell.angle_beta   90.00
_cell.angle_gamma   90.00
#
_symmetry.space_group_name_H-M   'P 1'
#
loop_
_entity.id
_entity.type
_entity.pdbx_description
1 polymer ?
#
loop_
_entity_poly.entity_id
_entity_poly.type
_entity_poly.pdbx_seq_one_letter_code
_entity_poly.pdbx_strand_id
1 'polypeptide(L)'
;YEEALQLAKKEKKNLFISFTASWCGPCRMMKKVVFEDPQVVQYADQHYICLNADIEYPEFRLLQCRVNPNRAGIIPHICILTPDGKIIKESSSVTTGQMMKFLKADPQAVPLRDLVPANSPSLQMESPHLFQYRTPYSQVLAQAKRENKNMLLCFSSHFCGPCRQMEETIFQNPGIIQTVGERCIPGYFEIGDPEDRALCYRYHNTQ
;
A
#
# COMPACT_ATOMS: atom_id res chain seq x y z
N TYR A 1 11.46 -10.48 8.15
CA TYR A 1 10.27 -11.15 7.60
C TYR A 1 10.56 -12.60 7.26
N GLU A 2 11.63 -12.90 6.53
CA GLU A 2 11.95 -14.25 6.09
C GLU A 2 12.16 -15.20 7.30
N GLU A 3 12.85 -14.75 8.33
CA GLU A 3 13.02 -15.51 9.58
C GLU A 3 11.68 -15.78 10.27
N ALA A 4 10.81 -14.77 10.35
CA ALA A 4 9.47 -14.94 10.93
C ALA A 4 8.62 -15.94 10.13
N LEU A 5 8.73 -15.93 8.80
CA LEU A 5 8.04 -16.86 7.93
C LEU A 5 8.59 -18.30 8.07
N GLN A 6 9.91 -18.46 8.20
CA GLN A 6 10.53 -19.76 8.47
C GLN A 6 10.09 -20.32 9.83
N LEU A 7 10.03 -19.45 10.85
CA LEU A 7 9.54 -19.84 12.17
C LEU A 7 8.06 -20.25 12.13
N ALA A 8 7.24 -19.48 11.41
CA ALA A 8 5.83 -19.80 11.19
C ALA A 8 5.64 -21.18 10.55
N LYS A 9 6.46 -21.53 9.54
CA LYS A 9 6.47 -22.85 8.92
C LYS A 9 6.89 -23.95 9.90
N LYS A 10 7.95 -23.71 10.67
CA LYS A 10 8.49 -24.67 11.65
C LYS A 10 7.47 -24.97 12.75
N GLU A 11 6.81 -23.93 13.28
CA GLU A 11 5.84 -24.06 14.37
C GLU A 11 4.42 -24.36 13.89
N LYS A 12 4.19 -24.37 12.57
CA LYS A 12 2.88 -24.54 11.94
C LYS A 12 1.85 -23.52 12.43
N LYS A 13 2.33 -22.29 12.68
CA LYS A 13 1.52 -21.13 13.08
C LYS A 13 1.39 -20.14 11.93
N ASN A 14 0.30 -19.40 11.91
CA ASN A 14 0.16 -18.27 11.01
C ASN A 14 1.05 -17.09 11.47
N LEU A 15 1.38 -16.20 10.54
CA LEU A 15 2.18 -15.00 10.81
C LEU A 15 1.25 -13.80 10.98
N PHE A 16 1.28 -13.17 12.17
CA PHE A 16 0.60 -11.91 12.45
C PHE A 16 1.61 -10.77 12.24
N ILE A 17 1.28 -9.83 11.36
CA ILE A 17 2.12 -8.66 11.09
C ILE A 17 1.38 -7.39 11.48
N SER A 18 2.05 -6.51 12.23
CA SER A 18 1.61 -5.14 12.48
C SER A 18 2.54 -4.16 11.80
N PHE A 19 2.04 -3.44 10.79
CA PHE A 19 2.78 -2.36 10.16
C PHE A 19 2.57 -1.05 10.92
N THR A 20 3.67 -0.40 11.29
CA THR A 20 3.72 0.76 12.17
C THR A 20 4.79 1.76 11.71
N ALA A 21 4.84 2.94 12.36
CA ALA A 21 5.95 3.88 12.28
C ALA A 21 6.05 4.70 13.57
N SER A 22 7.21 5.26 13.86
CA SER A 22 7.46 6.06 15.08
C SER A 22 6.52 7.27 15.21
N TRP A 23 6.24 7.93 14.11
CA TRP A 23 5.36 9.11 14.01
C TRP A 23 3.84 8.79 14.03
N CYS A 24 3.46 7.53 13.91
CA CYS A 24 2.05 7.11 13.85
C CYS A 24 1.38 7.14 15.22
N GLY A 25 0.62 8.18 15.51
CA GLY A 25 -0.15 8.34 16.75
C GLY A 25 -1.12 7.18 17.02
N PRO A 26 -2.01 6.80 16.05
CA PRO A 26 -2.91 5.65 16.20
C PRO A 26 -2.18 4.32 16.45
N CYS A 27 -1.00 4.12 15.85
CA CYS A 27 -0.20 2.91 16.08
C CYS A 27 0.30 2.83 17.53
N ARG A 28 0.78 3.95 18.08
CA ARG A 28 1.21 4.03 19.50
C ARG A 28 0.04 3.74 20.45
N MET A 29 -1.15 4.28 20.16
CA MET A 29 -2.35 3.98 20.95
C MET A 29 -2.71 2.49 20.88
N MET A 30 -2.69 1.91 19.70
CA MET A 30 -2.99 0.49 19.50
C MET A 30 -1.95 -0.40 20.20
N LYS A 31 -0.67 -0.04 20.17
CA LYS A 31 0.38 -0.74 20.91
C LYS A 31 0.06 -0.75 22.41
N LYS A 32 -0.21 0.42 23.00
CA LYS A 32 -0.44 0.58 24.44
C LYS A 32 -1.75 -0.06 24.92
N VAL A 33 -2.83 0.02 24.14
CA VAL A 33 -4.17 -0.39 24.57
C VAL A 33 -4.50 -1.81 24.14
N VAL A 34 -4.00 -2.23 22.98
CA VAL A 34 -4.39 -3.52 22.37
C VAL A 34 -3.28 -4.55 22.49
N PHE A 35 -2.04 -4.20 22.08
CA PHE A 35 -0.94 -5.17 22.04
C PHE A 35 -0.26 -5.39 23.40
N GLU A 36 -0.55 -4.55 24.41
CA GLU A 36 -0.13 -4.76 25.80
C GLU A 36 -1.25 -5.40 26.65
N ASP A 37 -2.44 -5.63 26.07
CA ASP A 37 -3.53 -6.33 26.76
C ASP A 37 -3.17 -7.80 26.96
N PRO A 38 -3.20 -8.30 28.23
CA PRO A 38 -2.76 -9.67 28.54
C PRO A 38 -3.51 -10.77 27.79
N GLN A 39 -4.80 -10.57 27.49
CA GLN A 39 -5.59 -11.57 26.74
C GLN A 39 -5.17 -11.63 25.27
N VAL A 40 -4.87 -10.47 24.68
CA VAL A 40 -4.38 -10.38 23.30
C VAL A 40 -3.00 -11.01 23.19
N VAL A 41 -2.08 -10.65 24.10
CA VAL A 41 -0.71 -11.19 24.14
C VAL A 41 -0.74 -12.70 24.28
N GLN A 42 -1.42 -13.21 25.30
CA GLN A 42 -1.49 -14.65 25.56
C GLN A 42 -2.05 -15.44 24.37
N TYR A 43 -3.12 -14.92 23.76
CA TYR A 43 -3.73 -15.59 22.61
C TYR A 43 -2.83 -15.53 21.38
N ALA A 44 -2.21 -14.37 21.11
CA ALA A 44 -1.33 -14.19 19.96
C ALA A 44 -0.09 -15.09 20.06
N ASP A 45 0.57 -15.16 21.19
CA ASP A 45 1.77 -16.00 21.41
C ASP A 45 1.48 -17.50 21.22
N GLN A 46 0.29 -17.93 21.61
CA GLN A 46 -0.11 -19.33 21.45
C GLN A 46 -0.37 -19.72 19.99
N HIS A 47 -0.94 -18.82 19.20
CA HIS A 47 -1.50 -19.13 17.88
C HIS A 47 -0.75 -18.54 16.69
N TYR A 48 0.10 -17.52 16.91
CA TYR A 48 0.77 -16.79 15.83
C TYR A 48 2.26 -16.61 16.08
N ILE A 49 3.00 -16.45 15.01
CA ILE A 49 4.30 -15.78 15.05
C ILE A 49 4.02 -14.30 14.81
N CYS A 50 4.45 -13.43 15.73
CA CYS A 50 4.16 -12.01 15.69
C CYS A 50 5.36 -11.22 15.14
N LEU A 51 5.13 -10.38 14.14
CA LEU A 51 6.11 -9.48 13.55
C LEU A 51 5.62 -8.03 13.65
N ASN A 52 6.41 -7.18 14.31
CA ASN A 52 6.21 -5.74 14.25
C ASN A 52 7.09 -5.18 13.13
N ALA A 53 6.45 -4.64 12.10
CA ALA A 53 7.09 -4.17 10.87
C ALA A 53 7.03 -2.63 10.81
N ASP A 54 8.14 -1.98 11.12
CA ASP A 54 8.25 -0.52 11.04
C ASP A 54 8.51 -0.09 9.60
N ILE A 55 7.52 0.59 8.98
CA ILE A 55 7.61 1.02 7.57
C ILE A 55 8.60 2.17 7.32
N GLU A 56 9.23 2.71 8.36
CA GLU A 56 10.38 3.61 8.20
C GLU A 56 11.59 2.86 7.63
N TYR A 57 11.68 1.53 7.86
CA TYR A 57 12.65 0.67 7.19
C TYR A 57 12.16 0.25 5.81
N PRO A 58 12.98 0.44 4.75
CA PRO A 58 12.58 0.16 3.37
C PRO A 58 12.07 -1.26 3.13
N GLU A 59 12.66 -2.26 3.78
CA GLU A 59 12.27 -3.67 3.66
C GLU A 59 10.85 -3.93 4.16
N PHE A 60 10.40 -3.28 5.24
CA PHE A 60 9.04 -3.45 5.75
C PHE A 60 8.02 -2.62 4.97
N ARG A 61 8.42 -1.50 4.41
CA ARG A 61 7.60 -0.75 3.45
C ARG A 61 7.35 -1.59 2.20
N LEU A 62 8.41 -2.21 1.67
CA LEU A 62 8.32 -3.16 0.55
C LEU A 62 7.43 -4.35 0.88
N LEU A 63 7.58 -4.92 2.09
CA LEU A 63 6.75 -6.01 2.56
C LEU A 63 5.27 -5.61 2.60
N GLN A 64 4.94 -4.42 3.15
CA GLN A 64 3.58 -3.92 3.18
C GLN A 64 2.98 -3.82 1.77
N CYS A 65 3.76 -3.30 0.82
CA CYS A 65 3.34 -3.22 -0.58
C CYS A 65 3.11 -4.60 -1.23
N ARG A 66 3.93 -5.61 -0.89
CA ARG A 66 3.73 -7.00 -1.38
C ARG A 66 2.51 -7.65 -0.76
N VAL A 67 2.32 -7.44 0.54
CA VAL A 67 1.21 -8.00 1.31
C VAL A 67 -0.11 -7.41 0.82
N ASN A 68 -0.22 -6.09 0.77
CA ASN A 68 -1.38 -5.42 0.22
C ASN A 68 -0.99 -4.12 -0.48
N PRO A 69 -0.92 -4.13 -1.82
CA PRO A 69 -0.62 -2.93 -2.61
C PRO A 69 -1.57 -1.76 -2.31
N ASN A 70 -2.84 -2.05 -2.07
CA ASN A 70 -3.87 -1.04 -1.79
C ASN A 70 -3.74 -0.40 -0.39
N ARG A 71 -2.87 -0.95 0.46
CA ARG A 71 -2.57 -0.44 1.81
C ARG A 71 -1.16 0.12 1.95
N ALA A 72 -0.45 0.30 0.85
CA ALA A 72 0.91 0.86 0.87
C ALA A 72 0.93 2.22 1.58
N GLY A 73 1.74 2.33 2.64
CA GLY A 73 1.89 3.56 3.44
C GLY A 73 0.72 3.88 4.37
N ILE A 74 -0.38 3.10 4.37
CA ILE A 74 -1.49 3.29 5.31
C ILE A 74 -1.20 2.52 6.59
N ILE A 75 -1.13 3.22 7.73
CA ILE A 75 -0.90 2.65 9.05
C ILE A 75 -1.84 3.29 10.10
N PRO A 76 -2.23 2.56 11.15
CA PRO A 76 -1.87 1.16 11.42
C PRO A 76 -2.49 0.19 10.42
N HIS A 77 -1.73 -0.83 10.03
CA HIS A 77 -2.21 -1.92 9.20
C HIS A 77 -1.77 -3.24 9.82
N ILE A 78 -2.72 -4.12 10.08
CA ILE A 78 -2.48 -5.45 10.63
C ILE A 78 -2.97 -6.50 9.64
N CYS A 79 -2.22 -7.57 9.50
CA CYS A 79 -2.62 -8.69 8.66
C CYS A 79 -2.16 -10.02 9.24
N ILE A 80 -2.87 -11.09 8.86
CA ILE A 80 -2.48 -12.47 9.16
C ILE A 80 -2.20 -13.17 7.84
N LEU A 81 -1.04 -13.83 7.79
CA LEU A 81 -0.59 -14.61 6.65
C LEU A 81 -0.50 -16.08 7.02
N THR A 82 -0.73 -16.96 6.04
CA THR A 82 -0.35 -18.37 6.17
C THR A 82 1.17 -18.52 6.29
N PRO A 83 1.69 -19.67 6.73
CA PRO A 83 3.12 -19.95 6.70
C PRO A 83 3.76 -19.85 5.30
N ASP A 84 2.95 -19.94 4.24
CA ASP A 84 3.41 -19.75 2.84
C ASP A 84 3.34 -18.30 2.37
N GLY A 85 3.02 -17.36 3.26
CA GLY A 85 3.01 -15.93 2.98
C GLY A 85 1.76 -15.41 2.27
N LYS A 86 0.67 -16.19 2.21
CA LYS A 86 -0.62 -15.74 1.64
C LYS A 86 -1.43 -15.01 2.70
N ILE A 87 -2.03 -13.89 2.34
CA ILE A 87 -2.92 -13.14 3.24
C ILE A 87 -4.17 -13.97 3.52
N ILE A 88 -4.52 -14.09 4.80
CA ILE A 88 -5.76 -14.68 5.27
C ILE A 88 -6.78 -13.57 5.57
N LYS A 89 -6.36 -12.54 6.28
CA LYS A 89 -7.22 -11.41 6.68
C LYS A 89 -6.38 -10.20 7.07
N GLU A 90 -7.02 -9.04 7.04
CA GLU A 90 -6.38 -7.77 7.39
C GLU A 90 -7.35 -6.80 8.04
N SER A 91 -6.82 -5.82 8.76
CA SER A 91 -7.57 -4.72 9.36
C SER A 91 -6.67 -3.49 9.51
N SER A 92 -7.27 -2.33 9.77
CA SER A 92 -6.53 -1.10 10.01
C SER A 92 -6.44 -0.77 11.51
N SER A 93 -7.49 -0.22 12.09
CA SER A 93 -7.52 0.13 13.51
C SER A 93 -8.56 -0.72 14.23
N VAL A 94 -8.18 -1.25 15.40
CA VAL A 94 -9.05 -2.12 16.19
C VAL A 94 -8.96 -1.79 17.68
N THR A 95 -10.07 -1.97 18.39
CA THR A 95 -10.09 -2.02 19.85
C THR A 95 -9.66 -3.41 20.34
N THR A 96 -9.38 -3.57 21.64
CA THR A 96 -9.04 -4.88 22.23
C THR A 96 -10.08 -5.95 21.90
N GLY A 97 -11.37 -5.64 22.07
CA GLY A 97 -12.44 -6.59 21.77
C GLY A 97 -12.56 -6.95 20.28
N GLN A 98 -12.30 -5.99 19.40
CA GLN A 98 -12.23 -6.24 17.95
C GLN A 98 -11.00 -7.06 17.58
N MET A 99 -9.84 -6.83 18.24
CA MET A 99 -8.62 -7.62 18.05
C MET A 99 -8.86 -9.08 18.42
N MET A 100 -9.46 -9.35 19.56
CA MET A 100 -9.79 -10.73 19.96
C MET A 100 -10.73 -11.42 18.96
N LYS A 101 -11.73 -10.72 18.44
CA LYS A 101 -12.58 -11.23 17.35
C LYS A 101 -11.77 -11.46 16.06
N PHE A 102 -10.90 -10.54 15.72
CA PHE A 102 -10.02 -10.64 14.54
C PHE A 102 -9.08 -11.83 14.64
N LEU A 103 -8.47 -12.07 15.80
CA LEU A 103 -7.56 -13.20 16.02
C LEU A 103 -8.30 -14.55 16.01
N LYS A 104 -9.50 -14.63 16.62
CA LYS A 104 -10.27 -15.87 16.76
C LYS A 104 -11.12 -16.23 15.54
N ALA A 105 -11.38 -15.31 14.63
CA ALA A 105 -12.20 -15.58 13.45
C ALA A 105 -11.53 -16.60 12.54
N ASP A 106 -12.32 -17.59 12.10
CA ASP A 106 -11.86 -18.67 11.21
C ASP A 106 -11.28 -18.10 9.91
N PRO A 107 -10.09 -18.55 9.49
CA PRO A 107 -9.45 -18.09 8.24
C PRO A 107 -10.20 -18.45 6.95
N GLN A 108 -11.23 -19.29 7.01
CA GLN A 108 -11.95 -19.76 5.81
C GLN A 108 -13.09 -18.84 5.34
N ALA A 109 -13.39 -17.76 6.04
CA ALA A 109 -14.43 -16.84 5.65
C ALA A 109 -13.90 -15.72 4.75
N VAL A 110 -14.15 -15.87 3.46
CA VAL A 110 -14.06 -14.89 2.35
C VAL A 110 -12.69 -14.73 1.69
N PRO A 111 -12.53 -15.20 0.44
CA PRO A 111 -11.42 -14.78 -0.40
C PRO A 111 -11.54 -13.28 -0.70
N LEU A 112 -10.49 -12.53 -0.48
CA LEU A 112 -10.40 -11.08 -0.75
C LEU A 112 -10.73 -10.68 -2.21
N ARG A 113 -10.81 -11.64 -3.13
CA ARG A 113 -11.21 -11.42 -4.51
C ARG A 113 -12.63 -10.89 -4.69
N ASP A 114 -13.50 -11.13 -3.73
CA ASP A 114 -14.93 -10.79 -3.85
C ASP A 114 -15.30 -9.46 -3.20
N LEU A 115 -14.33 -8.77 -2.57
CA LEU A 115 -14.56 -7.47 -1.92
C LEU A 115 -14.12 -6.25 -2.76
N VAL A 116 -13.48 -6.48 -3.89
CA VAL A 116 -13.22 -5.40 -4.87
C VAL A 116 -14.25 -5.57 -5.98
N PRO A 117 -15.23 -4.68 -6.12
CA PRO A 117 -16.10 -4.69 -7.28
C PRO A 117 -15.22 -4.55 -8.52
N ALA A 118 -15.31 -5.53 -9.43
CA ALA A 118 -14.62 -5.52 -10.71
C ALA A 118 -15.05 -4.34 -11.63
N ASN A 119 -15.97 -3.52 -11.15
CA ASN A 119 -16.49 -2.33 -11.79
C ASN A 119 -16.40 -1.12 -10.86
N SER A 120 -15.18 -0.67 -10.55
CA SER A 120 -15.02 0.75 -10.25
C SER A 120 -15.31 1.48 -11.56
N PRO A 121 -16.30 2.40 -11.60
CA PRO A 121 -16.54 3.18 -12.80
C PRO A 121 -15.23 3.86 -13.17
N SER A 122 -14.74 3.58 -14.37
CA SER A 122 -13.69 4.39 -14.98
C SER A 122 -14.21 5.81 -14.96
N LEU A 123 -13.66 6.66 -14.12
CA LEU A 123 -13.89 8.09 -14.15
C LEU A 123 -13.48 8.58 -15.53
N GLN A 124 -14.44 8.66 -16.44
CA GLN A 124 -14.30 9.42 -17.68
C GLN A 124 -14.28 10.89 -17.25
N MET A 125 -13.07 11.41 -17.04
CA MET A 125 -12.90 12.82 -16.77
C MET A 125 -13.03 13.56 -18.11
N GLU A 126 -14.15 14.24 -18.29
CA GLU A 126 -14.43 15.10 -19.45
C GLU A 126 -13.67 16.44 -19.40
N SER A 127 -12.90 16.72 -18.35
CA SER A 127 -12.13 17.96 -18.21
C SER A 127 -10.65 17.75 -18.57
N PRO A 128 -9.96 18.77 -19.11
CA PRO A 128 -8.54 18.69 -19.42
C PRO A 128 -7.75 18.40 -18.13
N HIS A 129 -6.95 17.34 -18.17
CA HIS A 129 -6.12 16.91 -17.06
C HIS A 129 -4.68 16.73 -17.52
N LEU A 130 -3.70 17.08 -16.66
CA LEU A 130 -2.29 17.03 -17.01
C LEU A 130 -1.84 15.61 -17.40
N PHE A 131 -2.37 14.61 -16.73
CA PHE A 131 -1.99 13.20 -16.95
C PHE A 131 -3.10 12.42 -17.63
N GLN A 132 -2.72 11.59 -18.60
CA GLN A 132 -3.59 10.53 -19.11
C GLN A 132 -3.39 9.30 -18.23
N TYR A 133 -4.43 8.90 -17.52
CA TYR A 133 -4.39 7.75 -16.64
C TYR A 133 -4.10 6.46 -17.42
N ARG A 134 -3.27 5.59 -16.85
CA ARG A 134 -2.90 4.27 -17.39
C ARG A 134 -2.11 4.29 -18.70
N THR A 135 -1.38 5.35 -18.98
CA THR A 135 -0.40 5.29 -20.07
C THR A 135 0.80 4.45 -19.64
N PRO A 136 1.11 3.34 -20.31
CA PRO A 136 2.26 2.51 -19.94
C PRO A 136 3.56 3.30 -19.96
N TYR A 137 4.47 3.03 -19.03
CA TYR A 137 5.77 3.69 -18.97
C TYR A 137 6.53 3.63 -20.29
N SER A 138 6.48 2.48 -20.98
CA SER A 138 7.12 2.30 -22.28
C SER A 138 6.64 3.30 -23.35
N GLN A 139 5.36 3.66 -23.30
CA GLN A 139 4.78 4.66 -24.20
C GLN A 139 5.23 6.07 -23.83
N VAL A 140 5.21 6.42 -22.53
CA VAL A 140 5.72 7.72 -22.04
C VAL A 140 7.19 7.91 -22.44
N LEU A 141 8.00 6.87 -22.23
CA LEU A 141 9.42 6.87 -22.61
C LEU A 141 9.64 6.99 -24.12
N ALA A 142 8.87 6.24 -24.91
CA ALA A 142 8.95 6.30 -26.37
C ALA A 142 8.56 7.69 -26.90
N GLN A 143 7.52 8.30 -26.34
CA GLN A 143 7.10 9.65 -26.70
C GLN A 143 8.13 10.69 -26.30
N ALA A 144 8.68 10.60 -25.10
CA ALA A 144 9.71 11.51 -24.61
C ALA A 144 10.96 11.49 -25.54
N LYS A 145 11.39 10.29 -25.95
CA LYS A 145 12.50 10.14 -26.90
C LYS A 145 12.17 10.71 -28.30
N ARG A 146 10.96 10.46 -28.79
CA ARG A 146 10.52 10.97 -30.12
C ARG A 146 10.46 12.48 -30.16
N GLU A 147 9.98 13.10 -29.07
CA GLU A 147 9.79 14.56 -28.97
C GLU A 147 10.99 15.27 -28.36
N ASN A 148 12.05 14.56 -27.99
CA ASN A 148 13.23 15.08 -27.31
C ASN A 148 12.86 15.93 -26.07
N LYS A 149 11.90 15.43 -25.26
CA LYS A 149 11.42 16.07 -24.04
C LYS A 149 11.76 15.24 -22.81
N ASN A 150 11.84 15.91 -21.68
CA ASN A 150 11.93 15.23 -20.38
C ASN A 150 10.61 14.55 -20.03
N MET A 151 10.65 13.56 -19.14
CA MET A 151 9.46 12.95 -18.57
C MET A 151 9.13 13.60 -17.22
N LEU A 152 7.85 13.87 -16.98
CA LEU A 152 7.32 14.21 -15.65
C LEU A 152 6.56 13.00 -15.14
N LEU A 153 7.14 12.25 -14.20
CA LEU A 153 6.52 11.04 -13.66
C LEU A 153 5.85 11.37 -12.32
N CYS A 154 4.55 11.15 -12.23
CA CYS A 154 3.76 11.25 -11.00
C CYS A 154 3.45 9.85 -10.50
N PHE A 155 3.89 9.53 -9.29
CA PHE A 155 3.55 8.30 -8.59
C PHE A 155 2.52 8.63 -7.51
N SER A 156 1.34 8.05 -7.61
CA SER A 156 0.20 8.34 -6.76
C SER A 156 -0.44 7.07 -6.20
N SER A 157 -1.40 7.24 -5.30
CA SER A 157 -2.23 6.17 -4.76
C SER A 157 -3.65 6.67 -4.54
N HIS A 158 -4.64 5.84 -4.80
CA HIS A 158 -6.05 6.13 -4.54
C HIS A 158 -6.34 6.53 -3.09
N PHE A 159 -5.47 6.14 -2.16
CA PHE A 159 -5.60 6.44 -0.73
C PHE A 159 -4.80 7.68 -0.29
N CYS A 160 -4.07 8.31 -1.20
CA CYS A 160 -3.27 9.50 -0.92
C CYS A 160 -4.16 10.75 -0.97
N GLY A 161 -4.58 11.25 0.19
CA GLY A 161 -5.39 12.46 0.29
C GLY A 161 -4.72 13.69 -0.36
N PRO A 162 -3.45 14.01 -0.05
CA PRO A 162 -2.71 15.08 -0.73
C PRO A 162 -2.60 14.89 -2.25
N CYS A 163 -2.45 13.65 -2.72
CA CYS A 163 -2.38 13.36 -4.16
C CYS A 163 -3.70 13.73 -4.85
N ARG A 164 -4.84 13.35 -4.27
CA ARG A 164 -6.16 13.72 -4.80
C ARG A 164 -6.36 15.24 -4.83
N GLN A 165 -5.91 15.93 -3.79
CA GLN A 165 -5.97 17.38 -3.78
C GLN A 165 -5.15 18.01 -4.92
N MET A 166 -3.97 17.47 -5.22
CA MET A 166 -3.17 17.88 -6.38
C MET A 166 -3.89 17.59 -7.69
N GLU A 167 -4.53 16.43 -7.81
CA GLU A 167 -5.30 16.04 -8.98
C GLU A 167 -6.48 17.00 -9.24
N GLU A 168 -7.20 17.39 -8.18
CA GLU A 168 -8.35 18.27 -8.28
C GLU A 168 -7.99 19.74 -8.51
N THR A 169 -6.78 20.16 -8.15
CA THR A 169 -6.38 21.58 -8.18
C THR A 169 -5.27 21.85 -9.19
N ILE A 170 -4.10 21.23 -8.99
CA ILE A 170 -2.88 21.54 -9.75
C ILE A 170 -2.92 20.90 -11.14
N PHE A 171 -3.31 19.62 -11.22
CA PHE A 171 -3.25 18.86 -12.48
C PHE A 171 -4.38 19.22 -13.47
N GLN A 172 -5.36 19.97 -13.03
CA GLN A 172 -6.43 20.52 -13.88
C GLN A 172 -6.20 22.00 -14.25
N ASN A 173 -5.15 22.62 -13.74
CA ASN A 173 -4.87 24.02 -14.03
C ASN A 173 -4.35 24.19 -15.47
N PRO A 174 -5.04 24.96 -16.34
CA PRO A 174 -4.69 25.09 -17.75
C PRO A 174 -3.27 25.61 -17.98
N GLY A 175 -2.80 26.57 -17.16
CA GLY A 175 -1.44 27.10 -17.28
C GLY A 175 -0.36 26.07 -16.96
N ILE A 176 -0.62 25.19 -15.98
CA ILE A 176 0.29 24.09 -15.63
C ILE A 176 0.28 23.02 -16.74
N ILE A 177 -0.89 22.66 -17.25
CA ILE A 177 -1.04 21.69 -18.35
C ILE A 177 -0.26 22.16 -19.57
N GLN A 178 -0.43 23.42 -19.95
CA GLN A 178 0.30 24.02 -21.07
C GLN A 178 1.82 24.00 -20.83
N THR A 179 2.28 24.53 -19.68
CA THR A 179 3.72 24.64 -19.37
C THR A 179 4.41 23.29 -19.33
N VAL A 180 3.75 22.28 -18.73
CA VAL A 180 4.30 20.92 -18.69
C VAL A 180 4.29 20.29 -20.07
N GLY A 181 3.20 20.40 -20.83
CA GLY A 181 3.10 19.83 -22.18
C GLY A 181 4.12 20.38 -23.17
N GLU A 182 4.56 21.64 -23.01
CA GLU A 182 5.62 22.24 -23.82
C GLU A 182 7.00 21.62 -23.55
N ARG A 183 7.29 21.22 -22.30
CA ARG A 183 8.61 20.86 -21.81
C ARG A 183 8.79 19.37 -21.50
N CYS A 184 7.71 18.72 -21.11
CA CYS A 184 7.75 17.35 -20.59
C CYS A 184 6.66 16.49 -21.21
N ILE A 185 6.87 15.18 -21.17
CA ILE A 185 5.82 14.18 -21.38
C ILE A 185 5.34 13.70 -20.01
N PRO A 186 4.08 13.98 -19.64
CA PRO A 186 3.55 13.57 -18.34
C PRO A 186 3.17 12.09 -18.33
N GLY A 187 3.54 11.38 -17.27
CA GLY A 187 3.16 9.99 -17.00
C GLY A 187 2.63 9.85 -15.58
N TYR A 188 1.48 9.22 -15.41
CA TYR A 188 0.85 8.96 -14.12
C TYR A 188 0.87 7.46 -13.82
N PHE A 189 1.34 7.11 -12.65
CA PHE A 189 1.58 5.74 -12.22
C PHE A 189 0.95 5.49 -10.85
N GLU A 190 0.18 4.42 -10.76
CA GLU A 190 -0.52 4.04 -9.54
C GLU A 190 0.34 3.04 -8.75
N ILE A 191 0.87 3.45 -7.59
CA ILE A 191 1.74 2.58 -6.78
C ILE A 191 1.02 1.34 -6.21
N GLY A 192 -0.30 1.27 -6.34
CA GLY A 192 -1.08 0.05 -6.12
C GLY A 192 -0.81 -1.02 -7.18
N ASP A 193 -0.46 -0.61 -8.41
CA ASP A 193 -0.06 -1.52 -9.47
C ASP A 193 1.38 -2.03 -9.26
N PRO A 194 1.65 -3.34 -9.38
CA PRO A 194 2.99 -3.90 -9.16
C PRO A 194 4.05 -3.40 -10.13
N GLU A 195 3.70 -3.16 -11.41
CA GLU A 195 4.64 -2.68 -12.44
C GLU A 195 5.00 -1.21 -12.21
N ASP A 196 3.99 -0.37 -11.94
CA ASP A 196 4.16 1.04 -11.65
C ASP A 196 4.96 1.25 -10.36
N ARG A 197 4.72 0.41 -9.38
CA ARG A 197 5.46 0.42 -8.13
C ARG A 197 6.93 0.03 -8.32
N ALA A 198 7.22 -0.99 -9.12
CA ALA A 198 8.60 -1.36 -9.46
C ALA A 198 9.32 -0.19 -10.16
N LEU A 199 8.58 0.55 -10.99
CA LEU A 199 9.07 1.77 -11.64
C LEU A 199 9.38 2.88 -10.61
N CYS A 200 8.47 3.12 -9.65
CA CYS A 200 8.66 4.07 -8.57
C CYS A 200 9.98 3.80 -7.82
N TYR A 201 10.25 2.55 -7.46
CA TYR A 201 11.50 2.18 -6.79
C TYR A 201 12.74 2.41 -7.64
N ARG A 202 12.66 2.17 -8.93
CA ARG A 202 13.79 2.44 -9.85
C ARG A 202 14.20 3.89 -9.81
N TYR A 203 13.24 4.82 -9.76
CA TYR A 203 13.53 6.25 -9.75
C TYR A 203 13.82 6.82 -8.37
N HIS A 204 13.32 6.19 -7.30
CA HIS A 204 13.56 6.64 -5.93
C HIS A 204 14.96 6.27 -5.41
N ASN A 205 15.56 5.17 -5.89
CA ASN A 205 16.85 4.66 -5.42
C ASN A 205 18.05 5.19 -6.22
N THR A 206 17.88 6.23 -7.05
CA THR A 206 18.95 6.83 -7.86
C THR A 206 19.55 8.11 -7.25
N GLN A 207 19.35 8.33 -5.93
CA GLN A 207 20.00 9.40 -5.18
C GLN A 207 21.09 8.86 -4.28
#